data_f48b3fdb5ef07d9604235d03af7e2065
#
_entry.id   f48b3fdb5ef07d9604235d03af7e2065
#
_cell.length_a   1.000
_cell.length_b   1.000
_cell.length_c   1.000
_cell.angle_alpha   90.00
_cell.angle_beta   90.00
_cell.angle_gamma   90.00
#
_symmetry.space_group_name_H-M   'P 1'
#
loop_
_entity.id
_entity.type
_entity.pdbx_description
1 polymer ?
#
loop_
_entity_poly.entity_id
_entity_poly.type
_entity_poly.pdbx_seq_one_letter_code
_entity_poly.pdbx_strand_id
1 'polypeptide(L)'
;MFPILPAGSPAAADTDLPAFLVAHDGLYLRKRSLLGVSQTRVNGAEHLPVETEYVEYGLPKVPADQMARVVGFFRSIYRAQRTEALVLLLWAGEGFDLFVPDQKVSLASVSHTLDAARLPAGSRVVGSIHSHGAFGAGASAIDEDDEAEFDGLHIVVGRFDRRPSYSAAIAVDGRRFAVPVTDVLERPRRLVEPPEEWCQRVKLLPPPRPSKDKGSRSWSTGAPVPLPGRGAHRVSRVDLDVALARADRLAAQLGLQLNVSLVPVPGASRKGGGADA
;
A
#
# COMPACT_ATOMS: atom_id res chain seq x y z
N MET A 1 19.56 1.18 21.00
CA MET A 1 20.36 1.06 19.75
C MET A 1 20.21 -0.37 19.28
N PHE A 2 19.85 -0.61 18.03
CA PHE A 2 19.73 -1.98 17.50
C PHE A 2 21.12 -2.56 17.26
N PRO A 3 21.32 -3.86 17.49
CA PRO A 3 22.57 -4.52 17.19
C PRO A 3 22.87 -4.49 15.70
N ILE A 4 24.16 -4.39 15.35
CA ILE A 4 24.66 -4.51 13.99
C ILE A 4 25.43 -5.82 13.92
N LEU A 5 24.98 -6.74 13.08
CA LEU A 5 25.49 -8.10 13.01
C LEU A 5 25.95 -8.42 11.59
N PRO A 6 27.06 -9.16 11.41
CA PRO A 6 27.43 -9.66 10.09
C PRO A 6 26.41 -10.65 9.57
N ALA A 7 26.03 -10.54 8.28
CA ALA A 7 25.19 -11.52 7.62
C ALA A 7 25.82 -12.93 7.67
N GLY A 8 24.99 -13.95 7.87
CA GLY A 8 25.45 -15.34 8.01
C GLY A 8 26.05 -15.70 9.37
N SER A 9 26.15 -14.75 10.31
CA SER A 9 26.60 -15.09 11.67
C SER A 9 25.50 -15.85 12.46
N PRO A 10 25.88 -16.74 13.40
CA PRO A 10 24.90 -17.42 14.27
C PRO A 10 24.04 -16.43 15.06
N ALA A 11 24.61 -15.31 15.52
CA ALA A 11 23.89 -14.27 16.23
C ALA A 11 22.82 -13.59 15.35
N ALA A 12 23.02 -13.50 14.04
CA ALA A 12 22.04 -12.95 13.11
C ALA A 12 20.85 -13.91 12.90
N ALA A 13 21.02 -15.21 13.07
CA ALA A 13 19.96 -16.20 12.91
C ALA A 13 19.00 -16.24 14.11
N ASP A 14 19.47 -15.91 15.31
CA ASP A 14 18.78 -16.15 16.58
C ASP A 14 18.30 -14.85 17.27
N THR A 15 18.27 -13.73 16.59
CA THR A 15 17.85 -12.48 17.21
C THR A 15 16.34 -12.23 17.08
N ASP A 16 15.66 -12.09 18.22
CA ASP A 16 14.26 -11.66 18.28
C ASP A 16 14.08 -10.13 18.25
N LEU A 17 15.14 -9.39 18.40
CA LEU A 17 15.13 -7.92 18.41
C LEU A 17 15.35 -7.38 16.99
N PRO A 18 14.86 -6.16 16.69
CA PRO A 18 15.28 -5.48 15.49
C PRO A 18 16.81 -5.39 15.42
N ALA A 19 17.41 -5.79 14.29
CA ALA A 19 18.85 -5.79 14.07
C ALA A 19 19.22 -5.30 12.68
N PHE A 20 20.34 -4.61 12.56
CA PHE A 20 20.96 -4.35 11.27
C PHE A 20 21.89 -5.51 10.89
N LEU A 21 21.74 -5.98 9.67
CA LEU A 21 22.62 -6.97 9.08
C LEU A 21 23.51 -6.28 8.07
N VAL A 22 24.81 -6.39 8.25
CA VAL A 22 25.79 -5.83 7.31
C VAL A 22 26.18 -6.94 6.35
N ALA A 23 25.93 -6.75 5.06
CA ALA A 23 26.19 -7.71 4.00
C ALA A 23 27.04 -7.06 2.89
N HIS A 24 27.54 -7.86 1.93
CA HIS A 24 28.36 -7.39 0.82
C HIS A 24 27.64 -6.33 -0.03
N ASP A 25 26.36 -6.50 -0.25
CA ASP A 25 25.56 -5.66 -1.15
C ASP A 25 24.73 -4.61 -0.42
N GLY A 26 24.78 -4.55 0.92
CA GLY A 26 24.05 -3.55 1.64
C GLY A 26 23.94 -3.74 3.13
N LEU A 27 23.30 -2.77 3.74
CA LEU A 27 22.82 -2.83 5.11
C LEU A 27 21.33 -3.20 5.07
N TYR A 28 20.98 -4.20 5.87
CA TYR A 28 19.61 -4.68 5.98
C TYR A 28 19.09 -4.47 7.38
N LEU A 29 17.83 -4.04 7.49
CA LEU A 29 17.09 -4.05 8.75
C LEU A 29 16.24 -5.29 8.81
N ARG A 30 16.53 -6.19 9.74
CA ARG A 30 15.67 -7.31 10.07
C ARG A 30 14.84 -6.97 11.29
N LYS A 31 13.54 -7.17 11.21
CA LYS A 31 12.62 -6.95 12.32
C LYS A 31 11.52 -8.02 12.35
N ARG A 32 10.95 -8.21 13.53
CA ARG A 32 9.75 -9.03 13.72
C ARG A 32 8.56 -8.12 14.00
N SER A 33 7.47 -8.37 13.34
CA SER A 33 6.20 -7.68 13.52
C SER A 33 5.07 -8.70 13.68
N LEU A 34 3.85 -8.23 13.80
CA LEU A 34 2.65 -9.07 13.80
C LEU A 34 2.51 -9.87 12.49
N LEU A 35 2.98 -9.31 11.37
CA LEU A 35 2.92 -9.96 10.04
C LEU A 35 3.98 -11.05 9.85
N GLY A 36 4.94 -11.18 10.76
CA GLY A 36 6.03 -12.12 10.66
C GLY A 36 7.40 -11.44 10.75
N VAL A 37 8.39 -12.03 10.09
CA VAL A 37 9.74 -11.50 10.00
C VAL A 37 9.92 -10.79 8.67
N SER A 38 10.52 -9.60 8.70
CA SER A 38 10.91 -8.84 7.51
C SER A 38 12.39 -8.54 7.52
N GLN A 39 13.00 -8.49 6.35
CA GLN A 39 14.36 -8.04 6.13
C GLN A 39 14.39 -7.15 4.90
N THR A 40 14.72 -5.89 5.10
CA THR A 40 14.69 -4.87 4.04
C THR A 40 16.05 -4.20 3.92
N ARG A 41 16.44 -3.91 2.68
CA ARG A 41 17.73 -3.27 2.39
C ARG A 41 17.72 -1.81 2.82
N VAL A 42 18.81 -1.37 3.45
CA VAL A 42 19.02 0.05 3.79
C VAL A 42 20.18 0.62 2.97
N ASN A 43 21.41 0.32 3.34
CA ASN A 43 22.61 0.70 2.62
C ASN A 43 23.64 -0.43 2.68
N GLY A 44 24.55 -0.50 1.73
CA GLY A 44 25.50 -1.57 1.61
C GLY A 44 26.96 -1.19 1.82
N ALA A 45 27.78 -2.22 1.94
CA ALA A 45 29.23 -2.14 1.91
C ALA A 45 29.77 -3.23 0.96
N GLU A 46 30.47 -2.84 -0.08
CA GLU A 46 30.87 -3.73 -1.20
C GLU A 46 31.74 -4.93 -0.78
N HIS A 47 32.44 -4.82 0.36
CA HIS A 47 33.32 -5.88 0.86
C HIS A 47 32.60 -6.95 1.68
N LEU A 48 31.29 -6.87 1.83
CA LEU A 48 30.50 -7.84 2.58
C LEU A 48 29.73 -8.78 1.64
N PRO A 49 29.31 -9.97 2.12
CA PRO A 49 28.48 -10.89 1.34
C PRO A 49 27.17 -10.25 0.87
N VAL A 50 26.67 -10.70 -0.26
CA VAL A 50 25.34 -10.32 -0.79
C VAL A 50 24.26 -10.91 0.11
N GLU A 51 23.22 -10.10 0.40
CA GLU A 51 22.07 -10.52 1.19
C GLU A 51 20.78 -10.31 0.40
N THR A 52 19.73 -11.05 0.74
CA THR A 52 18.46 -11.04 0.03
C THR A 52 17.36 -10.39 0.87
N GLU A 53 16.57 -9.52 0.24
CA GLU A 53 15.34 -9.02 0.85
C GLU A 53 14.28 -10.12 0.85
N TYR A 54 13.61 -10.32 1.98
CA TYR A 54 12.51 -11.26 2.09
C TYR A 54 11.53 -10.87 3.18
N VAL A 55 10.35 -11.45 3.12
CA VAL A 55 9.35 -11.41 4.18
C VAL A 55 8.88 -12.84 4.46
N GLU A 56 8.75 -13.17 5.74
CA GLU A 56 8.08 -14.40 6.16
C GLU A 56 6.72 -14.04 6.75
N TYR A 57 5.68 -14.65 6.21
CA TYR A 57 4.33 -14.46 6.72
C TYR A 57 4.15 -15.21 8.04
N GLY A 58 3.84 -14.48 9.10
CA GLY A 58 3.79 -15.04 10.47
C GLY A 58 2.38 -15.20 11.03
N LEU A 59 1.33 -14.81 10.30
CA LEU A 59 -0.05 -14.97 10.74
C LEU A 59 -0.69 -16.23 10.13
N PRO A 60 -1.79 -16.74 10.70
CA PRO A 60 -2.58 -17.79 10.05
C PRO A 60 -3.14 -17.30 8.71
N LYS A 61 -3.62 -18.23 7.88
CA LYS A 61 -4.34 -17.87 6.65
C LYS A 61 -5.66 -17.19 7.02
N VAL A 62 -6.03 -16.17 6.22
CA VAL A 62 -7.38 -15.59 6.32
C VAL A 62 -8.39 -16.69 6.03
N PRO A 63 -9.34 -16.99 6.94
CA PRO A 63 -10.25 -18.13 6.82
C PRO A 63 -11.17 -18.06 5.61
N ALA A 64 -11.54 -19.22 5.07
CA ALA A 64 -12.41 -19.32 3.88
C ALA A 64 -13.79 -18.70 4.08
N ASP A 65 -14.35 -18.77 5.28
CA ASP A 65 -15.65 -18.18 5.60
C ASP A 65 -15.59 -16.65 5.63
N GLN A 66 -14.50 -16.06 6.15
CA GLN A 66 -14.26 -14.62 6.08
C GLN A 66 -14.08 -14.16 4.64
N MET A 67 -13.25 -14.87 3.86
CA MET A 67 -13.10 -14.60 2.43
C MET A 67 -14.43 -14.76 1.67
N ALA A 68 -15.29 -15.67 2.07
CA ALA A 68 -16.63 -15.83 1.47
C ALA A 68 -17.50 -14.59 1.65
N ARG A 69 -17.46 -13.95 2.81
CA ARG A 69 -18.17 -12.69 3.09
C ARG A 69 -17.59 -11.53 2.30
N VAL A 70 -16.25 -11.40 2.30
CA VAL A 70 -15.54 -10.33 1.57
C VAL A 70 -15.83 -10.40 0.07
N VAL A 71 -15.67 -11.57 -0.53
CA VAL A 71 -15.92 -11.76 -1.97
C VAL A 71 -17.42 -11.59 -2.30
N GLY A 72 -18.32 -12.02 -1.40
CA GLY A 72 -19.75 -11.76 -1.50
C GLY A 72 -20.06 -10.27 -1.51
N PHE A 73 -19.47 -9.52 -0.56
CA PHE A 73 -19.58 -8.07 -0.48
C PHE A 73 -19.10 -7.37 -1.76
N PHE A 74 -17.90 -7.67 -2.22
CA PHE A 74 -17.37 -7.08 -3.45
C PHE A 74 -18.24 -7.38 -4.66
N ARG A 75 -18.75 -8.61 -4.76
CA ARG A 75 -19.67 -8.99 -5.84
C ARG A 75 -20.98 -8.22 -5.79
N SER A 76 -21.53 -7.95 -4.59
CA SER A 76 -22.73 -7.15 -4.41
C SER A 76 -22.52 -5.71 -4.83
N ILE A 77 -21.43 -5.08 -4.40
CA ILE A 77 -21.06 -3.71 -4.81
C ILE A 77 -20.83 -3.64 -6.33
N TYR A 78 -20.06 -4.58 -6.88
CA TYR A 78 -19.80 -4.61 -8.32
C TYR A 78 -21.10 -4.77 -9.14
N ARG A 79 -22.05 -5.59 -8.69
CA ARG A 79 -23.33 -5.75 -9.37
C ARG A 79 -24.19 -4.49 -9.31
N ALA A 80 -24.23 -3.84 -8.16
CA ALA A 80 -25.07 -2.66 -7.92
C ALA A 80 -24.49 -1.38 -8.56
N GLN A 81 -23.16 -1.17 -8.45
CA GLN A 81 -22.54 0.11 -8.73
C GLN A 81 -21.42 0.04 -9.78
N ARG A 82 -20.93 -1.15 -10.12
CA ARG A 82 -19.79 -1.36 -11.03
C ARG A 82 -18.51 -0.68 -10.54
N THR A 83 -18.35 -0.56 -9.22
CA THR A 83 -17.20 0.08 -8.56
C THR A 83 -16.37 -0.93 -7.80
N GLU A 84 -15.24 -0.47 -7.30
CA GLU A 84 -14.39 -1.16 -6.37
C GLU A 84 -14.90 -1.00 -4.94
N ALA A 85 -14.37 -1.80 -4.02
CA ALA A 85 -14.62 -1.68 -2.59
C ALA A 85 -13.44 -2.24 -1.80
N LEU A 86 -13.34 -1.85 -0.52
CA LEU A 86 -12.25 -2.22 0.36
C LEU A 86 -12.78 -2.75 1.70
N VAL A 87 -12.06 -3.71 2.25
CA VAL A 87 -12.23 -4.26 3.61
C VAL A 87 -10.88 -4.23 4.29
N LEU A 88 -10.82 -3.78 5.52
CA LEU A 88 -9.61 -3.85 6.35
C LEU A 88 -9.56 -5.19 7.07
N LEU A 89 -8.38 -5.78 7.10
CA LEU A 89 -8.07 -6.95 7.91
C LEU A 89 -7.63 -6.47 9.29
N LEU A 90 -8.32 -6.94 10.33
CA LEU A 90 -7.97 -6.69 11.71
C LEU A 90 -7.40 -7.96 12.33
N TRP A 91 -6.51 -7.79 13.30
CA TRP A 91 -6.00 -8.84 14.15
C TRP A 91 -6.34 -8.54 15.61
N ALA A 92 -7.03 -9.47 16.26
CA ALA A 92 -7.46 -9.34 17.65
C ALA A 92 -6.71 -10.31 18.62
N GLY A 93 -5.49 -10.76 18.22
CA GLY A 93 -4.64 -11.65 19.04
C GLY A 93 -4.80 -13.14 18.75
N GLU A 94 -6.00 -13.62 18.43
CA GLU A 94 -6.27 -15.04 18.17
C GLU A 94 -6.71 -15.33 16.74
N GLY A 95 -7.14 -14.30 16.00
CA GLY A 95 -7.65 -14.48 14.64
C GLY A 95 -7.91 -13.17 13.92
N PHE A 96 -8.27 -13.31 12.64
CA PHE A 96 -8.68 -12.18 11.83
C PHE A 96 -10.11 -11.77 12.15
N ASP A 97 -10.35 -10.47 12.07
CA ASP A 97 -11.66 -9.87 11.97
C ASP A 97 -11.71 -8.95 10.73
N LEU A 98 -12.91 -8.58 10.31
CA LEU A 98 -13.15 -7.81 9.10
C LEU A 98 -13.80 -6.48 9.45
N PHE A 99 -13.26 -5.39 8.93
CA PHE A 99 -13.83 -4.07 9.10
C PHE A 99 -14.04 -3.39 7.76
N VAL A 100 -15.26 -3.00 7.46
CA VAL A 100 -15.59 -2.18 6.29
C VAL A 100 -15.61 -0.72 6.72
N PRO A 101 -14.66 0.11 6.33
CA PRO A 101 -14.68 1.55 6.64
C PRO A 101 -15.75 2.28 5.83
N ASP A 102 -16.09 3.50 6.25
CA ASP A 102 -16.81 4.41 5.38
C ASP A 102 -15.91 4.78 4.19
N GLN A 103 -16.37 4.50 2.99
CA GLN A 103 -15.57 4.61 1.79
C GLN A 103 -16.28 5.31 0.65
N LYS A 104 -15.54 6.05 -0.14
CA LYS A 104 -15.98 6.68 -1.38
C LYS A 104 -15.31 5.96 -2.54
N VAL A 105 -16.12 5.52 -3.49
CA VAL A 105 -15.67 4.61 -4.55
C VAL A 105 -15.96 5.19 -5.94
N SER A 106 -15.11 4.82 -6.88
CA SER A 106 -15.30 5.05 -8.31
C SER A 106 -15.12 3.75 -9.10
N LEU A 107 -15.07 3.83 -10.43
CA LEU A 107 -14.79 2.67 -11.30
C LEU A 107 -13.43 2.02 -11.06
N ALA A 108 -12.45 2.77 -10.56
CA ALA A 108 -11.05 2.35 -10.44
C ALA A 108 -10.35 2.99 -9.25
N SER A 109 -11.07 3.35 -8.20
CA SER A 109 -10.47 3.88 -6.98
C SER A 109 -11.38 3.71 -5.77
N VAL A 110 -10.75 3.48 -4.63
CA VAL A 110 -11.40 3.46 -3.32
C VAL A 110 -10.64 4.42 -2.41
N SER A 111 -11.34 5.38 -1.84
CA SER A 111 -10.81 6.20 -0.76
C SER A 111 -11.60 5.96 0.50
N HIS A 112 -10.95 5.82 1.63
CA HIS A 112 -11.59 5.56 2.91
C HIS A 112 -11.02 6.43 4.01
N THR A 113 -11.78 6.59 5.07
CA THR A 113 -11.33 7.24 6.30
C THR A 113 -11.37 6.21 7.41
N LEU A 114 -10.22 5.99 8.05
CA LEU A 114 -10.13 5.14 9.22
C LEU A 114 -10.34 6.00 10.47
N ASP A 115 -11.46 5.74 11.16
CA ASP A 115 -11.68 6.25 12.51
C ASP A 115 -11.27 5.14 13.50
N ALA A 116 -10.14 5.34 14.14
CA ALA A 116 -9.59 4.36 15.09
C ALA A 116 -10.54 4.07 16.26
N ALA A 117 -11.39 5.04 16.63
CA ALA A 117 -12.39 4.85 17.70
C ALA A 117 -13.49 3.84 17.33
N ARG A 118 -13.66 3.54 16.05
CA ARG A 118 -14.65 2.56 15.55
C ARG A 118 -14.10 1.15 15.42
N LEU A 119 -12.80 0.98 15.62
CA LEU A 119 -12.20 -0.36 15.63
C LEU A 119 -12.53 -1.09 16.94
N PRO A 120 -12.73 -2.41 16.90
CA PRO A 120 -12.90 -3.22 18.10
C PRO A 120 -11.71 -3.03 19.05
N ALA A 121 -11.98 -2.92 20.35
CA ALA A 121 -10.95 -2.73 21.35
C ALA A 121 -9.90 -3.86 21.29
N GLY A 122 -8.62 -3.52 21.32
CA GLY A 122 -7.53 -4.47 21.24
C GLY A 122 -7.21 -5.01 19.85
N SER A 123 -7.98 -4.63 18.80
CA SER A 123 -7.68 -5.00 17.44
C SER A 123 -6.67 -4.05 16.80
N ARG A 124 -5.93 -4.56 15.80
CA ARG A 124 -4.99 -3.78 14.97
C ARG A 124 -5.29 -4.04 13.51
N VAL A 125 -5.18 -3.00 12.68
CA VAL A 125 -5.22 -3.18 11.23
C VAL A 125 -3.91 -3.84 10.80
N VAL A 126 -4.01 -4.98 10.13
CA VAL A 126 -2.85 -5.78 9.67
C VAL A 126 -2.85 -5.94 8.16
N GLY A 127 -3.75 -5.29 7.46
CA GLY A 127 -3.81 -5.31 6.01
C GLY A 127 -5.13 -4.85 5.45
N SER A 128 -5.26 -5.02 4.15
CA SER A 128 -6.46 -4.67 3.39
C SER A 128 -6.80 -5.72 2.34
N ILE A 129 -8.06 -5.79 1.98
CA ILE A 129 -8.54 -6.53 0.82
C ILE A 129 -9.33 -5.53 -0.02
N HIS A 130 -8.99 -5.38 -1.29
CA HIS A 130 -9.78 -4.55 -2.20
C HIS A 130 -10.15 -5.28 -3.49
N SER A 131 -11.10 -4.72 -4.21
CA SER A 131 -11.66 -5.34 -5.41
C SER A 131 -11.29 -4.56 -6.66
N HIS A 132 -11.04 -5.28 -7.76
CA HIS A 132 -10.79 -4.71 -9.09
C HIS A 132 -11.95 -4.93 -10.08
N GLY A 133 -13.17 -5.06 -9.60
CA GLY A 133 -14.33 -5.21 -10.45
C GLY A 133 -14.19 -6.36 -11.47
N ALA A 134 -14.30 -6.06 -12.77
CA ALA A 134 -14.11 -7.02 -13.85
C ALA A 134 -12.62 -7.25 -14.20
N PHE A 135 -11.73 -6.40 -13.75
CA PHE A 135 -10.29 -6.52 -14.06
C PHE A 135 -9.63 -7.68 -13.31
N GLY A 136 -8.43 -8.06 -13.72
CA GLY A 136 -7.63 -9.06 -13.00
C GLY A 136 -7.23 -8.57 -11.62
N ALA A 137 -6.79 -9.49 -10.76
CA ALA A 137 -6.31 -9.17 -9.41
C ALA A 137 -4.85 -8.67 -9.37
N GLY A 138 -4.26 -8.24 -10.48
CA GLY A 138 -2.94 -7.60 -10.47
C GLY A 138 -3.05 -6.23 -9.80
N ALA A 139 -2.14 -5.89 -8.89
CA ALA A 139 -2.07 -4.55 -8.35
C ALA A 139 -1.74 -3.55 -9.46
N SER A 140 -2.37 -2.38 -9.44
CA SER A 140 -1.99 -1.25 -10.27
C SER A 140 -0.82 -0.49 -9.63
N ALA A 141 -0.18 0.41 -10.37
CA ALA A 141 0.87 1.26 -9.80
C ALA A 141 0.36 2.13 -8.65
N ILE A 142 -0.92 2.55 -8.70
CA ILE A 142 -1.56 3.30 -7.60
C ILE A 142 -1.72 2.42 -6.37
N ASP A 143 -2.16 1.17 -6.55
CA ASP A 143 -2.27 0.23 -5.43
C ASP A 143 -0.91 -0.06 -4.80
N GLU A 144 0.14 -0.22 -5.63
CA GLU A 144 1.49 -0.46 -5.15
C GLU A 144 2.04 0.72 -4.34
N ASP A 145 1.76 1.96 -4.77
CA ASP A 145 2.12 3.16 -4.04
C ASP A 145 1.34 3.27 -2.71
N ASP A 146 0.02 3.04 -2.73
CA ASP A 146 -0.82 3.09 -1.54
C ASP A 146 -0.47 1.96 -0.54
N GLU A 147 -0.19 0.76 -1.03
CA GLU A 147 0.25 -0.38 -0.22
C GLU A 147 1.62 -0.16 0.41
N ALA A 148 2.55 0.51 -0.30
CA ALA A 148 3.88 0.80 0.23
C ALA A 148 3.87 1.74 1.45
N GLU A 149 2.77 2.47 1.65
CA GLU A 149 2.60 3.38 2.79
C GLU A 149 2.05 2.72 4.05
N PHE A 150 1.54 1.51 3.92
CA PHE A 150 0.88 0.82 5.00
C PHE A 150 1.40 -0.60 5.15
N ASP A 151 2.23 -0.82 6.17
CA ASP A 151 2.76 -2.16 6.50
C ASP A 151 1.61 -3.13 6.75
N GLY A 152 1.46 -4.14 5.90
CA GLY A 152 0.34 -5.05 6.01
C GLY A 152 0.28 -6.14 4.94
N LEU A 153 -0.68 -7.03 5.12
CA LEU A 153 -1.07 -8.00 4.10
C LEU A 153 -2.11 -7.35 3.17
N HIS A 154 -1.78 -7.20 1.90
CA HIS A 154 -2.65 -6.63 0.88
C HIS A 154 -3.13 -7.71 -0.08
N ILE A 155 -4.44 -7.86 -0.21
CA ILE A 155 -5.07 -8.85 -1.07
C ILE A 155 -5.94 -8.13 -2.09
N VAL A 156 -5.75 -8.45 -3.36
CA VAL A 156 -6.60 -7.95 -4.44
C VAL A 156 -7.48 -9.08 -4.95
N VAL A 157 -8.77 -8.78 -5.12
CA VAL A 157 -9.75 -9.72 -5.70
C VAL A 157 -10.35 -9.11 -6.96
N GLY A 158 -10.22 -9.78 -8.09
CA GLY A 158 -10.75 -9.31 -9.36
C GLY A 158 -11.63 -10.32 -10.08
N ARG A 159 -12.08 -9.97 -11.29
CA ARG A 159 -12.88 -10.81 -12.20
C ARG A 159 -14.24 -11.22 -11.64
N PHE A 160 -15.01 -10.25 -11.11
CA PHE A 160 -16.36 -10.54 -10.62
C PHE A 160 -17.39 -10.86 -11.71
N ASP A 161 -17.02 -10.67 -12.97
CA ASP A 161 -17.77 -11.09 -14.16
C ASP A 161 -17.71 -12.59 -14.43
N ARG A 162 -16.75 -13.29 -13.82
CA ARG A 162 -16.49 -14.74 -13.97
C ARG A 162 -16.06 -15.35 -12.64
N ARG A 163 -15.10 -16.28 -12.70
CA ARG A 163 -14.47 -16.84 -11.50
C ARG A 163 -13.48 -15.83 -10.91
N PRO A 164 -13.63 -15.44 -9.65
CA PRO A 164 -12.71 -14.50 -9.01
C PRO A 164 -11.26 -14.94 -9.08
N SER A 165 -10.37 -13.99 -9.37
CA SER A 165 -8.92 -14.12 -9.27
C SER A 165 -8.42 -13.41 -8.02
N TYR A 166 -7.27 -13.83 -7.53
CA TYR A 166 -6.67 -13.30 -6.30
C TYR A 166 -5.19 -13.02 -6.52
N SER A 167 -4.69 -11.96 -5.93
CA SER A 167 -3.25 -11.76 -5.70
C SER A 167 -3.04 -11.30 -4.26
N ALA A 168 -1.83 -11.48 -3.75
CA ALA A 168 -1.47 -11.08 -2.41
C ALA A 168 -0.04 -10.56 -2.37
N ALA A 169 0.20 -9.58 -1.53
CA ALA A 169 1.50 -9.06 -1.21
C ALA A 169 1.58 -8.65 0.26
N ILE A 170 2.77 -8.63 0.80
CA ILE A 170 3.07 -8.04 2.09
C ILE A 170 3.88 -6.78 1.83
N ALA A 171 3.38 -5.65 2.28
CA ALA A 171 4.12 -4.40 2.31
C ALA A 171 4.75 -4.21 3.69
N VAL A 172 6.01 -3.83 3.71
CA VAL A 172 6.76 -3.53 4.95
C VAL A 172 7.93 -2.61 4.64
N ASP A 173 8.09 -1.57 5.45
CA ASP A 173 9.14 -0.55 5.27
C ASP A 173 9.19 0.04 3.85
N GLY A 174 8.04 0.29 3.23
CA GLY A 174 7.95 0.81 1.87
C GLY A 174 8.36 -0.19 0.77
N ARG A 175 8.48 -1.48 1.11
CA ARG A 175 8.79 -2.58 0.18
C ARG A 175 7.59 -3.49 0.04
N ARG A 176 7.33 -3.92 -1.18
CA ARG A 176 6.24 -4.82 -1.50
C ARG A 176 6.78 -6.19 -1.93
N PHE A 177 6.38 -7.22 -1.21
CA PHE A 177 6.77 -8.61 -1.46
C PHE A 177 5.55 -9.41 -1.93
N ALA A 178 5.54 -9.82 -3.19
CA ALA A 178 4.50 -10.72 -3.68
C ALA A 178 4.59 -12.07 -2.96
N VAL A 179 3.46 -12.58 -2.48
CA VAL A 179 3.39 -13.86 -1.78
C VAL A 179 2.37 -14.79 -2.45
N PRO A 180 2.58 -16.11 -2.40
CA PRO A 180 1.59 -17.05 -2.90
C PRO A 180 0.26 -16.88 -2.14
N VAL A 181 -0.83 -16.72 -2.88
CA VAL A 181 -2.18 -16.58 -2.31
C VAL A 181 -2.54 -17.72 -1.35
N THR A 182 -2.07 -18.93 -1.67
CA THR A 182 -2.29 -20.13 -0.87
C THR A 182 -1.63 -20.11 0.49
N ASP A 183 -0.65 -19.22 0.70
CA ASP A 183 0.08 -19.11 1.96
C ASP A 183 -0.61 -18.17 2.94
N VAL A 184 -1.41 -17.24 2.43
CA VAL A 184 -2.01 -16.15 3.22
C VAL A 184 -3.53 -16.21 3.34
N LEU A 185 -4.23 -16.95 2.48
CA LEU A 185 -5.68 -17.09 2.57
C LEU A 185 -6.17 -18.47 2.14
N GLU A 186 -7.36 -18.83 2.64
CA GLU A 186 -8.16 -19.97 2.18
C GLU A 186 -9.21 -19.48 1.16
N ARG A 187 -9.25 -20.13 -0.02
CA ARG A 187 -10.23 -19.75 -1.05
C ARG A 187 -11.63 -20.21 -0.66
N PRO A 188 -12.64 -19.34 -0.72
CA PRO A 188 -14.02 -19.71 -0.40
C PRO A 188 -14.58 -20.66 -1.46
N ARG A 189 -15.28 -21.70 -1.01
CA ARG A 189 -16.01 -22.63 -1.88
C ARG A 189 -17.38 -22.08 -2.29
N ARG A 190 -18.01 -21.28 -1.43
CA ARG A 190 -19.31 -20.62 -1.64
C ARG A 190 -19.18 -19.18 -1.18
N LEU A 191 -19.91 -18.29 -1.81
CA LEU A 191 -20.02 -16.90 -1.37
C LEU A 191 -21.16 -16.77 -0.38
N VAL A 192 -21.00 -15.85 0.57
CA VAL A 192 -21.98 -15.52 1.58
C VAL A 192 -22.46 -14.10 1.31
N GLU A 193 -23.77 -13.88 1.43
CA GLU A 193 -24.33 -12.53 1.34
C GLU A 193 -23.71 -11.65 2.45
N PRO A 194 -23.26 -10.44 2.11
CA PRO A 194 -22.66 -9.55 3.10
C PRO A 194 -23.72 -8.98 4.04
N PRO A 195 -23.35 -8.56 5.25
CA PRO A 195 -24.21 -7.74 6.08
C PRO A 195 -24.61 -6.46 5.32
N GLU A 196 -25.89 -6.09 5.43
CA GLU A 196 -26.43 -4.91 4.72
C GLU A 196 -25.68 -3.63 5.10
N GLU A 197 -25.28 -3.49 6.35
CA GLU A 197 -24.48 -2.38 6.89
C GLU A 197 -23.14 -2.17 6.18
N TRP A 198 -22.54 -3.24 5.61
CA TRP A 198 -21.32 -3.13 4.82
C TRP A 198 -21.57 -2.38 3.51
N CYS A 199 -22.69 -2.70 2.84
CA CYS A 199 -23.07 -2.05 1.60
C CYS A 199 -23.42 -0.57 1.81
N GLN A 200 -24.05 -0.23 2.94
CA GLN A 200 -24.41 1.16 3.29
C GLN A 200 -23.20 2.07 3.52
N ARG A 201 -22.03 1.52 3.83
CA ARG A 201 -20.77 2.28 4.00
C ARG A 201 -20.09 2.65 2.69
N VAL A 202 -20.55 2.14 1.56
CA VAL A 202 -19.97 2.41 0.23
C VAL A 202 -20.75 3.52 -0.45
N LYS A 203 -20.11 4.65 -0.68
CA LYS A 203 -20.69 5.82 -1.33
C LYS A 203 -20.06 6.05 -2.69
N LEU A 204 -20.87 6.06 -3.74
CA LEU A 204 -20.41 6.36 -5.09
C LEU A 204 -19.97 7.82 -5.20
N LEU A 205 -18.75 8.03 -5.69
CA LEU A 205 -18.29 9.37 -6.07
C LEU A 205 -19.02 9.84 -7.32
N PRO A 206 -19.51 11.08 -7.35
CA PRO A 206 -20.07 11.64 -8.57
C PRO A 206 -18.99 11.66 -9.68
N PRO A 207 -19.35 11.44 -10.94
CA PRO A 207 -18.41 11.50 -12.02
C PRO A 207 -17.73 12.89 -12.04
N PRO A 208 -16.43 12.98 -12.38
CA PRO A 208 -15.74 14.25 -12.45
C PRO A 208 -16.51 15.19 -13.40
N ARG A 209 -16.77 16.42 -12.94
CA ARG A 209 -17.41 17.42 -13.80
C ARG A 209 -16.51 17.63 -15.02
N PRO A 210 -17.06 17.58 -16.27
CA PRO A 210 -16.26 17.88 -17.43
C PRO A 210 -15.66 19.28 -17.27
N SER A 211 -14.33 19.38 -17.34
CA SER A 211 -13.65 20.67 -17.31
C SER A 211 -14.16 21.50 -18.48
N LYS A 212 -14.63 22.73 -18.22
CA LYS A 212 -15.09 23.66 -19.27
C LYS A 212 -13.97 24.19 -20.15
N ASP A 213 -12.72 23.81 -19.89
CA ASP A 213 -11.57 24.16 -20.74
C ASP A 213 -11.43 23.20 -21.91
N LYS A 214 -12.29 23.41 -22.92
CA LYS A 214 -12.04 22.93 -24.26
C LYS A 214 -11.07 23.88 -24.98
N GLY A 215 -9.80 23.90 -24.57
CA GLY A 215 -8.73 24.26 -25.45
C GLY A 215 -8.50 23.08 -26.40
N SER A 216 -8.93 23.21 -27.65
CA SER A 216 -8.69 22.24 -28.72
C SER A 216 -7.18 22.08 -28.93
N ARG A 217 -6.59 21.04 -28.40
CA ARG A 217 -5.25 20.60 -28.82
C ARG A 217 -5.45 19.53 -29.91
N SER A 218 -5.20 19.93 -31.14
CA SER A 218 -5.10 19.01 -32.28
C SER A 218 -4.00 17.98 -31.98
N TRP A 219 -4.32 16.72 -32.12
CA TRP A 219 -3.34 15.63 -32.12
C TRP A 219 -2.56 15.71 -33.45
N SER A 220 -1.38 16.29 -33.42
CA SER A 220 -0.42 16.13 -34.50
C SER A 220 0.32 14.80 -34.28
N THR A 221 0.12 13.90 -35.24
CA THR A 221 0.93 12.70 -35.43
C THR A 221 2.35 13.13 -35.79
N GLY A 222 3.32 12.77 -34.95
CA GLY A 222 4.70 12.88 -35.43
C GLY A 222 5.75 13.07 -34.35
N ALA A 223 6.58 12.09 -34.24
CA ALA A 223 7.91 11.95 -33.65
C ALA A 223 7.99 11.19 -32.29
N PRO A 224 8.89 10.21 -32.18
CA PRO A 224 9.09 9.47 -30.93
C PRO A 224 9.69 10.39 -29.87
N VAL A 225 9.07 10.38 -28.69
CA VAL A 225 9.58 11.09 -27.51
C VAL A 225 10.84 10.40 -27.03
N PRO A 226 11.98 11.09 -26.88
CA PRO A 226 13.19 10.50 -26.28
C PRO A 226 12.91 10.17 -24.80
N LEU A 227 13.32 8.98 -24.37
CA LEU A 227 13.30 8.58 -22.97
C LEU A 227 14.14 9.57 -22.14
N PRO A 228 13.64 10.11 -21.04
CA PRO A 228 14.40 11.02 -20.20
C PRO A 228 15.58 10.28 -19.58
N GLY A 229 16.78 10.78 -19.83
CA GLY A 229 17.99 10.39 -19.12
C GLY A 229 17.85 10.69 -17.62
N ARG A 230 18.53 9.93 -16.80
CA ARG A 230 18.61 10.08 -15.34
C ARG A 230 18.98 11.54 -14.98
N GLY A 231 18.00 12.36 -14.73
CA GLY A 231 18.14 13.73 -14.26
C GLY A 231 17.35 13.93 -12.98
N ALA A 232 17.90 14.70 -12.05
CA ALA A 232 17.30 15.02 -10.77
C ALA A 232 15.79 15.30 -10.87
N HIS A 233 14.98 14.50 -10.20
CA HIS A 233 13.55 14.70 -10.12
C HIS A 233 13.27 16.04 -9.42
N ARG A 234 12.66 16.97 -10.14
CA ARG A 234 12.05 18.15 -9.52
C ARG A 234 10.78 17.65 -8.81
N VAL A 235 10.84 17.58 -7.50
CA VAL A 235 9.66 17.35 -6.67
C VAL A 235 8.66 18.47 -6.95
N SER A 236 7.46 18.14 -7.41
CA SER A 236 6.43 19.13 -7.63
C SER A 236 5.88 19.61 -6.29
N ARG A 237 5.23 20.78 -6.26
CA ARG A 237 4.59 21.28 -5.04
C ARG A 237 3.46 20.33 -4.58
N VAL A 238 2.82 19.66 -5.52
CA VAL A 238 1.79 18.65 -5.27
C VAL A 238 2.38 17.42 -4.59
N ASP A 239 3.57 16.96 -5.03
CA ASP A 239 4.25 15.81 -4.40
C ASP A 239 4.69 16.13 -2.96
N LEU A 240 5.08 17.39 -2.71
CA LEU A 240 5.45 17.85 -1.37
C LEU A 240 4.23 17.93 -0.43
N ASP A 241 3.11 18.46 -0.93
CA ASP A 241 1.87 18.57 -0.15
C ASP A 241 1.30 17.18 0.18
N VAL A 242 1.42 16.23 -0.74
CA VAL A 242 1.07 14.83 -0.52
C VAL A 242 1.99 14.20 0.53
N ALA A 243 3.29 14.42 0.43
CA ALA A 243 4.27 13.87 1.39
C ALA A 243 4.07 14.44 2.80
N LEU A 244 3.75 15.73 2.93
CA LEU A 244 3.44 16.37 4.22
C LEU A 244 2.15 15.83 4.83
N ALA A 245 1.09 15.68 4.03
CA ALA A 245 -0.17 15.10 4.49
C ALA A 245 -0.03 13.61 4.90
N ARG A 246 0.96 12.90 4.33
CA ARG A 246 1.35 11.54 4.73
C ARG A 246 2.03 11.54 6.10
N ALA A 247 3.03 12.40 6.26
CA ALA A 247 3.79 12.54 7.50
C ALA A 247 2.87 12.90 8.68
N ASP A 248 1.91 13.80 8.48
CA ASP A 248 0.92 14.20 9.50
C ASP A 248 0.00 13.04 9.88
N ARG A 249 -0.44 12.23 8.91
CA ARG A 249 -1.27 11.04 9.19
C ARG A 249 -0.52 9.98 9.98
N LEU A 250 0.73 9.71 9.60
CA LEU A 250 1.58 8.75 10.31
C LEU A 250 1.86 9.21 11.75
N ALA A 251 2.13 10.50 11.94
CA ALA A 251 2.33 11.09 13.25
C ALA A 251 1.08 10.97 14.13
N ALA A 252 -0.10 11.25 13.57
CA ALA A 252 -1.36 11.10 14.27
C ALA A 252 -1.63 9.64 14.70
N GLN A 253 -1.29 8.67 13.85
CA GLN A 253 -1.39 7.23 14.16
C GLN A 253 -0.45 6.80 15.29
N LEU A 254 0.70 7.46 15.42
CA LEU A 254 1.70 7.18 16.45
C LEU A 254 1.56 8.04 17.71
N GLY A 255 0.56 8.93 17.75
CA GLY A 255 0.38 9.89 18.85
C GLY A 255 1.49 10.95 18.93
N LEU A 256 2.17 11.22 17.81
CA LEU A 256 3.27 12.17 17.71
C LEU A 256 2.76 13.48 17.07
N GLN A 257 3.29 14.62 17.52
CA GLN A 257 3.14 15.89 16.81
C GLN A 257 4.36 16.12 15.91
N LEU A 258 4.14 16.23 14.60
CA LEU A 258 5.19 16.58 13.64
C LEU A 258 5.25 18.10 13.48
N ASN A 259 6.42 18.68 13.80
CA ASN A 259 6.76 20.04 13.41
C ASN A 259 7.70 19.97 12.20
N VAL A 260 7.13 20.13 10.99
CA VAL A 260 7.93 20.14 9.76
C VAL A 260 8.23 21.59 9.40
N SER A 261 9.50 21.98 9.51
CA SER A 261 10.00 23.26 9.01
C SER A 261 10.73 23.03 7.68
N LEU A 262 10.23 23.62 6.60
CA LEU A 262 10.91 23.63 5.32
C LEU A 262 12.09 24.60 5.38
N VAL A 263 13.32 24.07 5.33
CA VAL A 263 14.53 24.87 5.21
C VAL A 263 14.82 25.09 3.73
N PRO A 264 14.86 26.36 3.23
CA PRO A 264 15.23 26.61 1.83
C PRO A 264 16.66 26.15 1.58
N VAL A 265 16.88 25.35 0.52
CA VAL A 265 18.22 24.97 0.10
C VAL A 265 18.92 26.22 -0.44
N PRO A 266 20.06 26.65 0.13
CA PRO A 266 20.80 27.80 -0.39
C PRO A 266 21.35 27.45 -1.78
N GLY A 267 21.05 28.23 -2.81
CA GLY A 267 21.67 28.12 -4.13
C GLY A 267 20.77 28.10 -5.37
N ALA A 268 19.45 28.16 -5.22
CA ALA A 268 18.56 28.32 -6.36
C ALA A 268 18.40 29.82 -6.71
N SER A 269 19.44 30.48 -7.20
CA SER A 269 19.34 31.83 -7.74
C SER A 269 18.50 31.81 -9.02
N ARG A 270 17.41 32.56 -9.00
CA ARG A 270 16.66 32.95 -10.21
C ARG A 270 17.62 33.68 -11.15
N LYS A 271 18.03 33.09 -12.25
CA LYS A 271 18.49 33.86 -13.40
C LYS A 271 17.28 34.62 -13.93
N GLY A 272 17.18 35.88 -13.52
CA GLY A 272 16.25 36.84 -14.10
C GLY A 272 16.64 37.08 -15.55
N GLY A 273 15.67 37.01 -16.45
CA GLY A 273 15.79 37.49 -17.80
C GLY A 273 15.95 39.01 -17.76
N GLY A 274 17.04 39.50 -18.29
CA GLY A 274 17.18 40.86 -18.73
C GLY A 274 16.73 40.93 -20.19
N ALA A 275 15.58 41.55 -20.43
CA ALA A 275 15.32 42.21 -21.65
C ALA A 275 15.96 43.60 -21.50
N ASP A 276 16.75 44.03 -22.55
CA ASP A 276 16.58 45.36 -23.07
C ASP A 276 17.62 45.67 -24.13
N ALA A 277 17.11 46.39 -25.14
CA ALA A 277 17.62 47.20 -26.25
C ALA A 277 17.95 46.49 -27.54
#